data_d1cf7695eec4910a8e3afdcd2354983e
#
_entry.id   d1cf7695eec4910a8e3afdcd2354983e
#
_cell.length_a   1.000
_cell.length_b   1.000
_cell.length_c   1.000
_cell.angle_alpha   90.00
_cell.angle_beta   90.00
_cell.angle_gamma   90.00
#
_symmetry.space_group_name_H-M   'P 1'
#
loop_
_entity.id
_entity.type
_entity.pdbx_description
1 polymer ?
#
loop_
_entity_poly.entity_id
_entity_poly.type
_entity_poly.pdbx_seq_one_letter_code
_entity_poly.pdbx_strand_id
1 'polypeptide(L)'
;MQPMVTDATRRHLLQVALFGCTTPWLISGCSSARTPQPALIGCAIEGRDRFSVVMADNAGQAVGKLALPARGHGIAIHPTLPHAVAFARRPGQFMSVFDYQTAQQIVLRPADTQRYYYGHGVYSHDGRYLYATEGEQKTSRGVIGVYDVTHHYQKVAEWSGFGIGPHEVILMADGRLVVGVGGVHTFGREPLNLESMQPSLTYLSAQGEVLEQITLPDRHLSIRHLAHDGDNTVLCGQQYRGQPDDYPPLVAMHTGTGPLRPLQAEPEQWARFNHYIASIAATDEWILATSPPGNCYGIWSKATGELVELAALADASGVVVRHGAFQISSGSGKIILQSAPELSQSHMSNVMWDNHWSAI
;
A
#
# COMPACT_ATOMS: atom_id res chain seq x y z
N MET A 1 -12.18 73.32 14.41
CA MET A 1 -11.36 73.45 15.63
C MET A 1 -10.69 72.10 15.83
N GLN A 2 -9.40 71.98 15.48
CA GLN A 2 -8.61 70.82 15.81
C GLN A 2 -8.07 70.94 17.25
N PRO A 3 -8.08 69.91 18.06
CA PRO A 3 -7.53 69.94 19.41
C PRO A 3 -6.00 69.98 19.30
N MET A 4 -5.39 70.98 19.95
CA MET A 4 -3.94 71.09 20.11
C MET A 4 -3.46 69.96 21.03
N VAL A 5 -2.49 69.18 20.56
CA VAL A 5 -1.78 68.17 21.35
C VAL A 5 -0.96 68.89 22.41
N THR A 6 -1.20 68.55 23.68
CA THR A 6 -0.53 69.21 24.83
C THR A 6 0.95 68.83 24.92
N ASP A 7 1.75 69.72 25.47
CA ASP A 7 3.21 69.57 25.61
C ASP A 7 3.64 68.34 26.41
N ALA A 8 2.79 67.79 27.26
CA ALA A 8 2.98 66.53 28.00
C ALA A 8 3.03 65.31 27.09
N THR A 9 2.21 65.31 26.02
CA THR A 9 2.13 64.21 25.06
C THR A 9 3.40 64.16 24.17
N ARG A 10 3.98 65.33 23.83
CA ARG A 10 5.26 65.43 23.10
C ARG A 10 6.43 64.96 23.96
N ARG A 11 6.45 65.25 25.26
CA ARG A 11 7.50 64.77 26.17
C ARG A 11 7.45 63.27 26.36
N HIS A 12 6.24 62.67 26.43
CA HIS A 12 6.09 61.22 26.54
C HIS A 12 6.53 60.48 25.27
N LEU A 13 6.21 61.01 24.08
CA LEU A 13 6.68 60.46 22.82
C LEU A 13 8.23 60.50 22.62
N LEU A 14 8.86 61.59 23.14
CA LEU A 14 10.32 61.71 23.10
C LEU A 14 11.05 60.81 24.12
N GLN A 15 10.41 60.54 25.27
CA GLN A 15 10.95 59.60 26.27
C GLN A 15 10.85 58.14 25.82
N VAL A 16 9.80 57.73 25.08
CA VAL A 16 9.71 56.40 24.49
C VAL A 16 10.68 56.18 23.35
N ALA A 17 11.05 57.23 22.62
CA ALA A 17 12.05 57.14 21.53
C ALA A 17 13.50 57.02 22.01
N LEU A 18 13.80 57.43 23.26
CA LEU A 18 15.18 57.40 23.81
C LEU A 18 15.51 56.10 24.59
N PHE A 19 14.52 55.27 24.92
CA PHE A 19 14.74 53.97 25.58
C PHE A 19 14.68 52.76 24.65
N GLY A 20 14.51 52.97 23.33
CA GLY A 20 14.31 51.92 22.34
C GLY A 20 15.57 51.34 21.69
N CYS A 21 16.79 51.69 22.12
CA CYS A 21 18.01 51.31 21.40
C CYS A 21 19.03 50.49 22.19
N THR A 22 18.62 49.60 23.08
CA THR A 22 19.53 48.57 23.62
C THR A 22 18.78 47.27 23.89
N THR A 23 18.14 46.69 22.86
CA THR A 23 17.87 45.26 22.86
C THR A 23 19.01 44.57 22.12
N PRO A 24 19.66 43.55 22.73
CA PRO A 24 20.58 42.72 21.98
C PRO A 24 19.83 42.11 20.82
N TRP A 25 20.38 42.15 19.65
CA TRP A 25 19.94 41.37 18.49
C TRP A 25 19.94 39.92 18.91
N LEU A 26 18.78 39.43 19.38
CA LEU A 26 18.48 38.01 19.31
C LEU A 26 18.47 37.72 17.83
N ILE A 27 19.54 37.15 17.33
CA ILE A 27 19.57 36.44 16.08
C ILE A 27 18.53 35.33 16.30
N SER A 28 17.26 35.59 15.95
CA SER A 28 16.31 34.54 15.67
C SER A 28 16.92 33.78 14.52
N GLY A 29 17.69 32.76 14.86
CA GLY A 29 18.01 31.73 13.90
C GLY A 29 16.68 31.27 13.34
N CYS A 30 16.36 31.67 12.11
CA CYS A 30 15.39 30.94 11.30
C CYS A 30 15.96 29.53 11.24
N SER A 31 15.55 28.67 12.17
CA SER A 31 15.58 27.28 11.89
C SER A 31 14.65 27.15 10.67
N SER A 32 15.21 27.02 9.50
CA SER A 32 14.46 26.59 8.33
C SER A 32 13.80 25.29 8.75
N ALA A 33 12.52 25.37 9.11
CA ALA A 33 11.75 24.17 9.35
C ALA A 33 11.92 23.36 8.07
N ARG A 34 12.67 22.27 8.13
CA ARG A 34 12.83 21.36 7.00
C ARG A 34 11.42 20.98 6.58
N THR A 35 11.05 21.28 5.35
CA THR A 35 9.80 20.82 4.79
C THR A 35 9.74 19.31 5.04
N PRO A 36 8.69 18.78 5.71
CA PRO A 36 8.60 17.37 5.98
C PRO A 36 8.75 16.60 4.66
N GLN A 37 9.68 15.66 4.62
CA GLN A 37 9.91 14.85 3.43
C GLN A 37 8.89 13.70 3.42
N PRO A 38 8.38 13.31 2.24
CA PRO A 38 7.57 12.11 2.11
C PRO A 38 8.31 10.88 2.62
N ALA A 39 7.62 10.05 3.36
CA ALA A 39 8.11 8.80 3.94
C ALA A 39 7.19 7.62 3.62
N LEU A 40 5.93 7.93 3.36
CA LEU A 40 4.86 6.98 3.06
C LEU A 40 4.04 7.52 1.89
N ILE A 41 3.57 6.62 1.04
CA ILE A 41 2.63 6.93 -0.04
C ILE A 41 1.47 5.94 0.03
N GLY A 42 0.24 6.44 -0.10
CA GLY A 42 -0.95 5.60 -0.16
C GLY A 42 -2.10 6.31 -0.85
N CYS A 43 -3.10 5.54 -1.23
CA CYS A 43 -4.35 6.10 -1.72
C CYS A 43 -5.27 6.49 -0.55
N ALA A 44 -6.07 7.53 -0.75
CA ALA A 44 -7.00 8.03 0.24
C ALA A 44 -8.33 8.42 -0.40
N ILE A 45 -9.39 8.38 0.42
CA ILE A 45 -10.74 8.78 0.04
C ILE A 45 -11.12 10.01 0.85
N GLU A 46 -11.53 11.08 0.19
CA GLU A 46 -12.01 12.30 0.82
C GLU A 46 -13.51 12.48 0.54
N GLY A 47 -14.33 12.19 1.53
CA GLY A 47 -15.79 12.21 1.35
C GLY A 47 -16.30 11.01 0.52
N ARG A 48 -17.24 11.23 -0.40
CA ARG A 48 -17.88 10.14 -1.15
C ARG A 48 -17.23 9.81 -2.50
N ASP A 49 -16.60 10.78 -3.15
CA ASP A 49 -16.23 10.72 -4.56
C ASP A 49 -14.92 11.43 -4.93
N ARG A 50 -14.17 11.89 -3.94
CA ARG A 50 -12.85 12.48 -4.17
C ARG A 50 -11.78 11.48 -3.77
N PHE A 51 -10.91 11.18 -4.71
CA PHE A 51 -9.84 10.21 -4.57
C PHE A 51 -8.50 10.90 -4.79
N SER A 52 -7.53 10.54 -4.00
CA SER A 52 -6.17 11.07 -4.12
C SER A 52 -5.13 10.01 -3.81
N VAL A 53 -3.93 10.19 -4.34
CA VAL A 53 -2.73 9.63 -3.75
C VAL A 53 -2.13 10.68 -2.82
N VAL A 54 -1.71 10.25 -1.65
CA VAL A 54 -1.19 11.10 -0.58
C VAL A 54 0.23 10.69 -0.27
N MET A 55 1.14 11.65 -0.33
CA MET A 55 2.47 11.55 0.23
C MET A 55 2.40 12.03 1.68
N ALA A 56 2.90 11.24 2.61
CA ALA A 56 2.85 11.53 4.03
C ALA A 56 4.24 11.45 4.68
N ASP A 57 4.41 12.15 5.79
CA ASP A 57 5.59 12.05 6.63
C ASP A 57 5.62 10.73 7.44
N ASN A 58 6.63 10.57 8.30
CA ASN A 58 6.78 9.40 9.18
C ASN A 58 5.61 9.18 10.15
N ALA A 59 4.88 10.24 10.47
CA ALA A 59 3.69 10.18 11.32
C ALA A 59 2.40 9.99 10.50
N GLY A 60 2.51 9.78 9.17
CA GLY A 60 1.36 9.62 8.30
C GLY A 60 0.54 10.90 8.10
N GLN A 61 1.10 12.08 8.41
CA GLN A 61 0.47 13.36 8.10
C GLN A 61 0.74 13.72 6.64
N ALA A 62 -0.29 14.16 5.93
CA ALA A 62 -0.15 14.53 4.53
C ALA A 62 0.84 15.71 4.35
N VAL A 63 1.85 15.51 3.50
CA VAL A 63 2.81 16.55 3.07
C VAL A 63 2.64 16.90 1.59
N GLY A 64 1.96 16.06 0.83
CA GLY A 64 1.60 16.30 -0.57
C GLY A 64 0.40 15.45 -0.99
N LYS A 65 -0.34 15.91 -1.98
CA LYS A 65 -1.50 15.18 -2.54
C LYS A 65 -1.58 15.38 -4.04
N LEU A 66 -2.00 14.34 -4.74
CA LEU A 66 -2.35 14.38 -6.15
C LEU A 66 -3.75 13.77 -6.33
N ALA A 67 -4.66 14.50 -6.97
CA ALA A 67 -5.99 13.99 -7.27
C ALA A 67 -5.96 12.84 -8.29
N LEU A 68 -6.81 11.84 -8.08
CA LEU A 68 -6.98 10.70 -8.98
C LEU A 68 -8.36 10.73 -9.64
N PRO A 69 -8.48 10.25 -10.90
CA PRO A 69 -9.77 10.22 -11.62
C PRO A 69 -10.82 9.31 -10.98
N ALA A 70 -10.38 8.26 -10.27
CA ALA A 70 -11.21 7.32 -9.51
C ALA A 70 -10.42 6.71 -8.36
N ARG A 71 -11.06 5.84 -7.58
CA ARG A 71 -10.44 5.20 -6.40
C ARG A 71 -9.15 4.48 -6.79
N GLY A 72 -8.06 4.87 -6.13
CA GLY A 72 -6.77 4.20 -6.22
C GLY A 72 -6.71 2.91 -5.40
N HIS A 73 -5.57 2.19 -5.47
CA HIS A 73 -5.35 0.94 -4.75
C HIS A 73 -3.88 0.80 -4.34
N GLY A 74 -3.10 -0.02 -5.04
CA GLY A 74 -1.69 -0.24 -4.75
C GLY A 74 -0.79 0.89 -5.27
N ILE A 75 0.38 0.98 -4.64
CA ILE A 75 1.44 1.94 -5.00
C ILE A 75 2.71 1.15 -5.32
N ALA A 76 3.34 1.46 -6.46
CA ALA A 76 4.70 1.01 -6.76
C ALA A 76 5.66 2.21 -6.67
N ILE A 77 6.81 2.03 -6.01
CA ILE A 77 7.83 3.07 -5.85
C ILE A 77 9.05 2.71 -6.68
N HIS A 78 9.54 3.67 -7.47
CA HIS A 78 10.72 3.49 -8.28
C HIS A 78 11.98 3.41 -7.38
N PRO A 79 12.92 2.48 -7.64
CA PRO A 79 14.04 2.24 -6.72
C PRO A 79 15.04 3.39 -6.61
N THR A 80 15.13 4.29 -7.61
CA THR A 80 16.16 5.35 -7.64
C THR A 80 15.64 6.72 -8.03
N LEU A 81 14.53 6.84 -8.74
CA LEU A 81 13.91 8.12 -9.10
C LEU A 81 12.79 8.46 -8.11
N PRO A 82 12.45 9.75 -7.91
CA PRO A 82 11.34 10.14 -7.07
C PRO A 82 9.97 9.86 -7.74
N HIS A 83 9.87 8.78 -8.48
CA HIS A 83 8.65 8.36 -9.16
C HIS A 83 7.90 7.30 -8.37
N ALA A 84 6.58 7.43 -8.35
CA ALA A 84 5.68 6.38 -7.88
C ALA A 84 4.51 6.22 -8.85
N VAL A 85 3.88 5.07 -8.78
CA VAL A 85 2.68 4.74 -9.58
C VAL A 85 1.54 4.39 -8.64
N ALA A 86 0.42 5.07 -8.80
CA ALA A 86 -0.85 4.70 -8.18
C ALA A 86 -1.72 3.99 -9.22
N PHE A 87 -2.13 2.77 -8.90
CA PHE A 87 -3.02 1.98 -9.75
C PHE A 87 -4.47 2.18 -9.34
N ALA A 88 -5.37 2.29 -10.33
CA ALA A 88 -6.80 2.31 -10.05
C ALA A 88 -7.28 0.96 -9.50
N ARG A 89 -8.21 1.01 -8.53
CA ARG A 89 -8.84 -0.18 -7.96
C ARG A 89 -9.63 -0.94 -9.03
N ARG A 90 -9.50 -2.28 -9.01
CA ARG A 90 -10.20 -3.18 -9.95
C ARG A 90 -11.71 -2.95 -10.02
N PRO A 91 -12.30 -2.91 -11.22
CA PRO A 91 -11.68 -2.94 -12.55
C PRO A 91 -11.02 -1.59 -12.87
N GLY A 92 -9.69 -1.52 -12.76
CA GLY A 92 -8.92 -0.29 -12.89
C GLY A 92 -8.80 0.20 -14.33
N GLN A 93 -9.16 1.46 -14.56
CA GLN A 93 -9.13 2.03 -15.90
C GLN A 93 -7.89 2.89 -16.16
N PHE A 94 -7.03 3.09 -15.16
CA PHE A 94 -5.81 3.88 -15.30
C PHE A 94 -4.74 3.46 -14.31
N MET A 95 -3.49 3.83 -14.62
CA MET A 95 -2.41 4.03 -13.67
C MET A 95 -1.91 5.47 -13.77
N SER A 96 -1.58 6.09 -12.62
CA SER A 96 -1.04 7.45 -12.53
C SER A 96 0.40 7.40 -12.06
N VAL A 97 1.34 7.79 -12.92
CA VAL A 97 2.75 7.97 -12.58
C VAL A 97 2.96 9.41 -12.14
N PHE A 98 3.65 9.62 -11.04
CA PHE A 98 3.88 10.94 -10.47
C PHE A 98 5.24 11.03 -9.77
N ASP A 99 5.75 12.25 -9.67
CA ASP A 99 6.88 12.57 -8.81
C ASP A 99 6.36 12.81 -7.39
N TYR A 100 6.80 11.98 -6.43
CA TYR A 100 6.29 12.04 -5.07
C TYR A 100 6.93 13.16 -4.22
N GLN A 101 8.04 13.77 -4.67
CA GLN A 101 8.63 14.92 -4.00
C GLN A 101 7.91 16.23 -4.35
N THR A 102 7.44 16.34 -5.59
CA THR A 102 6.77 17.54 -6.10
C THR A 102 5.25 17.41 -6.16
N ALA A 103 4.70 16.22 -5.97
CA ALA A 103 3.29 15.87 -6.16
C ALA A 103 2.78 16.15 -7.60
N GLN A 104 3.66 16.11 -8.59
CA GLN A 104 3.30 16.36 -9.99
C GLN A 104 3.05 15.08 -10.77
N GLN A 105 1.96 15.04 -11.51
CA GLN A 105 1.67 13.94 -12.41
C GLN A 105 2.63 13.97 -13.61
N ILE A 106 3.29 12.83 -13.86
CA ILE A 106 4.18 12.62 -15.00
C ILE A 106 3.40 12.03 -16.17
N VAL A 107 2.66 10.95 -15.92
CA VAL A 107 1.85 10.25 -16.92
C VAL A 107 0.56 9.75 -16.29
N LEU A 108 -0.55 9.97 -16.94
CA LEU A 108 -1.80 9.24 -16.68
C LEU A 108 -2.02 8.27 -17.85
N ARG A 109 -1.86 6.99 -17.60
CA ARG A 109 -1.98 5.97 -18.63
C ARG A 109 -3.30 5.20 -18.46
N PRO A 110 -4.21 5.30 -19.45
CA PRO A 110 -5.42 4.48 -19.44
C PRO A 110 -5.09 3.01 -19.64
N ALA A 111 -5.96 2.13 -19.19
CA ALA A 111 -5.89 0.71 -19.55
C ALA A 111 -6.10 0.56 -21.07
N ASP A 112 -5.41 -0.41 -21.67
CA ASP A 112 -5.58 -0.75 -23.07
C ASP A 112 -7.00 -1.24 -23.37
N THR A 113 -7.40 -1.18 -24.62
CA THR A 113 -8.71 -1.68 -25.08
C THR A 113 -8.89 -3.14 -24.66
N GLN A 114 -10.04 -3.44 -24.03
CA GLN A 114 -10.39 -4.77 -23.49
C GLN A 114 -9.48 -5.25 -22.34
N ARG A 115 -8.73 -4.36 -21.69
CA ARG A 115 -7.93 -4.61 -20.50
C ARG A 115 -8.46 -3.79 -19.32
N TYR A 116 -8.08 -4.18 -18.12
CA TYR A 116 -8.15 -3.39 -16.90
C TYR A 116 -6.99 -3.72 -15.98
N TYR A 117 -6.60 -2.78 -15.12
CA TYR A 117 -5.63 -3.03 -14.06
C TYR A 117 -6.29 -3.74 -12.89
N TYR A 118 -5.56 -4.66 -12.27
CA TYR A 118 -5.98 -5.29 -11.00
C TYR A 118 -5.61 -4.45 -9.77
N GLY A 119 -4.77 -3.45 -9.93
CA GLY A 119 -4.50 -2.46 -8.90
C GLY A 119 -3.11 -2.54 -8.27
N HIS A 120 -2.22 -3.37 -8.78
CA HIS A 120 -0.86 -3.53 -8.28
C HIS A 120 0.17 -3.58 -9.39
N GLY A 121 1.42 -3.31 -8.98
CA GLY A 121 2.60 -3.43 -9.82
C GLY A 121 3.87 -3.27 -9.01
N VAL A 122 5.00 -3.57 -9.64
CA VAL A 122 6.34 -3.47 -9.05
C VAL A 122 7.35 -3.05 -10.11
N TYR A 123 8.34 -2.27 -9.73
CA TYR A 123 9.46 -1.95 -10.62
C TYR A 123 10.51 -3.05 -10.64
N SER A 124 11.23 -3.16 -11.77
CA SER A 124 12.47 -3.93 -11.82
C SER A 124 13.54 -3.31 -10.90
N HIS A 125 14.53 -4.09 -10.49
CA HIS A 125 15.60 -3.63 -9.58
C HIS A 125 16.39 -2.42 -10.14
N ASP A 126 16.58 -2.37 -11.45
CA ASP A 126 17.24 -1.26 -12.14
C ASP A 126 16.30 -0.07 -12.42
N GLY A 127 15.01 -0.19 -12.10
CA GLY A 127 13.98 0.81 -12.34
C GLY A 127 13.59 0.97 -13.82
N ARG A 128 14.15 0.19 -14.73
CA ARG A 128 13.88 0.33 -16.17
C ARG A 128 12.47 -0.08 -16.55
N TYR A 129 11.94 -1.11 -15.91
CA TYR A 129 10.61 -1.64 -16.20
C TYR A 129 9.68 -1.54 -15.00
N LEU A 130 8.41 -1.28 -15.31
CA LEU A 130 7.31 -1.42 -14.38
C LEU A 130 6.46 -2.62 -14.83
N TYR A 131 6.23 -3.56 -13.94
CA TYR A 131 5.35 -4.71 -14.13
C TYR A 131 4.02 -4.43 -13.46
N ALA A 132 2.90 -4.53 -14.19
CA ALA A 132 1.57 -4.26 -13.70
C ALA A 132 0.65 -5.47 -13.85
N THR A 133 -0.16 -5.75 -12.83
CA THR A 133 -1.19 -6.78 -12.92
C THR A 133 -2.38 -6.27 -13.71
N GLU A 134 -2.70 -6.96 -14.80
CA GLU A 134 -3.79 -6.65 -15.70
C GLU A 134 -4.68 -7.87 -15.97
N GLY A 135 -5.83 -7.66 -16.55
CA GLY A 135 -6.72 -8.72 -16.97
C GLY A 135 -7.54 -8.38 -18.20
N GLU A 136 -7.89 -9.40 -18.95
CA GLU A 136 -8.85 -9.28 -20.04
C GLU A 136 -10.27 -9.08 -19.49
N GLN A 137 -10.99 -8.12 -20.05
CA GLN A 137 -12.33 -7.77 -19.56
C GLN A 137 -13.34 -8.92 -19.65
N LYS A 138 -13.25 -9.72 -20.73
CA LYS A 138 -14.23 -10.79 -20.98
C LYS A 138 -13.95 -12.10 -20.26
N THR A 139 -12.67 -12.41 -20.02
CA THR A 139 -12.25 -13.74 -19.53
C THR A 139 -11.61 -13.70 -18.15
N SER A 140 -11.25 -12.51 -17.65
CA SER A 140 -10.37 -12.29 -16.50
C SER A 140 -8.99 -12.97 -16.64
N ARG A 141 -8.60 -13.38 -17.86
CA ARG A 141 -7.26 -13.94 -18.11
C ARG A 141 -6.21 -12.96 -17.64
N GLY A 142 -5.29 -13.46 -16.81
CA GLY A 142 -4.23 -12.68 -16.22
C GLY A 142 -3.17 -12.28 -17.24
N VAL A 143 -2.71 -11.05 -17.10
CA VAL A 143 -1.63 -10.47 -17.88
C VAL A 143 -0.73 -9.70 -16.93
N ILE A 144 0.59 -9.81 -17.10
CA ILE A 144 1.57 -8.84 -16.59
C ILE A 144 1.92 -7.92 -17.74
N GLY A 145 1.49 -6.66 -17.65
CA GLY A 145 1.93 -5.61 -18.56
C GLY A 145 3.33 -5.14 -18.19
N VAL A 146 4.23 -5.07 -19.18
CA VAL A 146 5.61 -4.58 -19.02
C VAL A 146 5.70 -3.19 -19.62
N TYR A 147 6.06 -2.21 -18.82
CA TYR A 147 6.12 -0.79 -19.20
C TYR A 147 7.54 -0.27 -19.11
N ASP A 148 8.06 0.30 -20.19
CA ASP A 148 9.41 0.90 -20.24
C ASP A 148 9.39 2.32 -19.67
N VAL A 149 10.06 2.53 -18.55
CA VAL A 149 10.15 3.81 -17.84
C VAL A 149 10.84 4.88 -18.68
N THR A 150 11.88 4.47 -19.44
CA THR A 150 12.67 5.39 -20.29
C THR A 150 11.90 5.88 -21.52
N HIS A 151 10.85 5.16 -21.91
CA HIS A 151 9.95 5.50 -23.00
C HIS A 151 8.58 5.97 -22.49
N HIS A 152 8.57 6.83 -21.48
CA HIS A 152 7.36 7.42 -20.91
C HIS A 152 6.31 6.38 -20.50
N TYR A 153 6.77 5.28 -19.90
CA TYR A 153 5.90 4.19 -19.43
C TYR A 153 5.03 3.59 -20.55
N GLN A 154 5.55 3.50 -21.76
CA GLN A 154 4.89 2.76 -22.84
C GLN A 154 4.94 1.26 -22.55
N LYS A 155 3.82 0.57 -22.82
CA LYS A 155 3.79 -0.89 -22.74
C LYS A 155 4.63 -1.47 -23.89
N VAL A 156 5.60 -2.33 -23.56
CA VAL A 156 6.54 -2.95 -24.49
C VAL A 156 6.35 -4.46 -24.59
N ALA A 157 5.70 -5.09 -23.60
CA ALA A 157 5.40 -6.52 -23.64
C ALA A 157 4.18 -6.85 -22.74
N GLU A 158 3.62 -8.04 -22.98
CA GLU A 158 2.61 -8.66 -22.13
C GLU A 158 2.99 -10.12 -21.87
N TRP A 159 2.92 -10.56 -20.60
CA TRP A 159 3.13 -11.94 -20.21
C TRP A 159 1.82 -12.53 -19.66
N SER A 160 1.52 -13.74 -20.06
CA SER A 160 0.28 -14.43 -19.68
C SER A 160 0.51 -15.95 -19.54
N GLY A 161 -0.55 -16.73 -19.29
CA GLY A 161 -0.44 -18.18 -19.17
C GLY A 161 -0.38 -18.72 -17.76
N PHE A 162 -0.43 -17.84 -16.75
CA PHE A 162 -0.36 -18.18 -15.33
C PHE A 162 -1.72 -18.24 -14.62
N GLY A 163 -2.84 -18.11 -15.33
CA GLY A 163 -4.18 -18.21 -14.77
C GLY A 163 -5.02 -16.95 -14.91
N ILE A 164 -6.06 -16.84 -14.10
CA ILE A 164 -7.03 -15.74 -14.14
C ILE A 164 -7.07 -14.97 -12.83
N GLY A 165 -7.39 -13.68 -12.91
CA GLY A 165 -7.52 -12.81 -11.75
C GLY A 165 -6.24 -12.60 -10.96
N PRO A 166 -5.10 -12.23 -11.59
CA PRO A 166 -3.90 -11.84 -10.85
C PRO A 166 -4.22 -10.62 -10.00
N HIS A 167 -3.74 -10.58 -8.76
CA HIS A 167 -4.04 -9.43 -7.92
C HIS A 167 -2.77 -8.61 -7.66
N GLU A 168 -1.81 -9.17 -6.98
CA GLU A 168 -0.56 -8.52 -6.66
C GLU A 168 0.62 -9.20 -7.35
N VAL A 169 1.65 -8.44 -7.64
CA VAL A 169 2.95 -8.89 -8.13
C VAL A 169 4.05 -8.27 -7.32
N ILE A 170 5.01 -9.08 -6.89
CA ILE A 170 6.22 -8.67 -6.18
C ILE A 170 7.46 -9.13 -6.92
N LEU A 171 8.58 -8.47 -6.68
CA LEU A 171 9.89 -8.81 -7.25
C LEU A 171 10.80 -9.37 -6.16
N MET A 172 11.31 -10.57 -6.36
CA MET A 172 12.28 -11.22 -5.48
C MET A 172 13.70 -10.71 -5.74
N ALA A 173 14.59 -10.84 -4.76
CA ALA A 173 15.97 -10.38 -4.84
C ALA A 173 16.76 -10.98 -6.04
N ASP A 174 16.40 -12.18 -6.46
CA ASP A 174 16.99 -12.88 -7.61
C ASP A 174 16.40 -12.47 -8.97
N GLY A 175 15.46 -11.52 -8.99
CA GLY A 175 14.82 -11.00 -10.19
C GLY A 175 13.62 -11.80 -10.68
N ARG A 176 13.23 -12.89 -10.00
CA ARG A 176 11.94 -13.56 -10.26
C ARG A 176 10.77 -12.68 -9.83
N LEU A 177 9.69 -12.73 -10.59
CA LEU A 177 8.42 -12.15 -10.19
C LEU A 177 7.55 -13.21 -9.52
N VAL A 178 6.82 -12.80 -8.50
CA VAL A 178 5.81 -13.67 -7.87
C VAL A 178 4.46 -13.00 -8.00
N VAL A 179 3.49 -13.75 -8.53
CA VAL A 179 2.12 -13.26 -8.80
C VAL A 179 1.13 -14.00 -7.91
N GLY A 180 0.34 -13.25 -7.18
CA GLY A 180 -0.83 -13.76 -6.45
C GLY A 180 -2.01 -13.90 -7.41
N VAL A 181 -2.25 -15.12 -7.89
CA VAL A 181 -3.35 -15.44 -8.80
C VAL A 181 -4.60 -15.81 -7.99
N GLY A 182 -5.63 -14.97 -8.09
CA GLY A 182 -6.85 -15.17 -7.31
C GLY A 182 -7.75 -16.28 -7.83
N GLY A 183 -7.60 -16.72 -9.08
CA GLY A 183 -8.38 -17.78 -9.70
C GLY A 183 -9.83 -17.43 -9.99
N VAL A 184 -10.24 -16.17 -9.85
CA VAL A 184 -11.64 -15.75 -9.94
C VAL A 184 -11.90 -15.02 -11.25
N HIS A 185 -12.79 -15.59 -12.06
CA HIS A 185 -13.40 -14.89 -13.20
C HIS A 185 -14.53 -14.01 -12.69
N THR A 186 -14.58 -12.74 -13.12
CA THR A 186 -15.59 -11.79 -12.64
C THR A 186 -16.21 -10.98 -13.76
N PHE A 187 -17.49 -10.64 -13.61
CA PHE A 187 -18.11 -9.56 -14.34
C PHE A 187 -18.25 -8.36 -13.39
N GLY A 188 -17.50 -7.28 -13.66
CA GLY A 188 -17.33 -6.24 -12.65
C GLY A 188 -16.72 -6.79 -11.36
N ARG A 189 -17.53 -6.91 -10.30
CA ARG A 189 -17.12 -7.50 -9.02
C ARG A 189 -17.78 -8.84 -8.71
N GLU A 190 -18.77 -9.24 -9.51
CA GLU A 190 -19.51 -10.50 -9.33
C GLU A 190 -18.68 -11.68 -9.80
N PRO A 191 -18.44 -12.70 -8.94
CA PRO A 191 -17.72 -13.90 -9.32
C PRO A 191 -18.59 -14.81 -10.20
N LEU A 192 -17.99 -15.40 -11.24
CA LEU A 192 -18.67 -16.25 -12.21
C LEU A 192 -18.25 -17.72 -12.18
N ASN A 193 -17.21 -18.08 -11.42
CA ASN A 193 -16.58 -19.41 -11.49
C ASN A 193 -16.19 -19.96 -10.11
N LEU A 194 -16.96 -19.74 -9.07
CA LEU A 194 -16.60 -20.17 -7.71
C LEU A 194 -16.31 -21.68 -7.64
N GLU A 195 -17.09 -22.49 -8.36
CA GLU A 195 -16.93 -23.96 -8.39
C GLU A 195 -15.67 -24.43 -9.15
N SER A 196 -15.07 -23.56 -9.96
CA SER A 196 -13.89 -23.87 -10.78
C SER A 196 -12.73 -22.92 -10.55
N MET A 197 -12.68 -22.26 -9.39
CA MET A 197 -11.56 -21.40 -9.02
C MET A 197 -10.24 -22.20 -8.99
N GLN A 198 -9.16 -21.55 -9.45
CA GLN A 198 -7.81 -22.09 -9.44
C GLN A 198 -6.82 -21.02 -8.97
N PRO A 199 -6.84 -20.68 -7.67
CA PRO A 199 -5.87 -19.75 -7.12
C PRO A 199 -4.47 -20.38 -7.07
N SER A 200 -3.43 -19.58 -7.31
CA SER A 200 -2.06 -20.04 -7.22
C SER A 200 -1.11 -18.92 -6.81
N LEU A 201 -0.06 -19.28 -6.13
CA LEU A 201 1.17 -18.50 -6.04
C LEU A 201 2.04 -18.87 -7.22
N THR A 202 2.28 -17.94 -8.13
CA THR A 202 2.97 -18.25 -9.39
C THR A 202 4.29 -17.51 -9.48
N TYR A 203 5.38 -18.24 -9.69
CA TYR A 203 6.70 -17.71 -9.93
C TYR A 203 6.95 -17.57 -11.42
N LEU A 204 7.40 -16.39 -11.85
CA LEU A 204 7.78 -16.10 -13.23
C LEU A 204 9.27 -15.79 -13.32
N SER A 205 9.91 -16.16 -14.43
CA SER A 205 11.24 -15.69 -14.76
C SER A 205 11.25 -14.19 -15.06
N ALA A 206 12.42 -13.57 -15.12
CA ALA A 206 12.59 -12.19 -15.56
C ALA A 206 12.13 -11.93 -17.01
N GLN A 207 11.85 -12.99 -17.77
CA GLN A 207 11.32 -12.95 -19.15
C GLN A 207 9.82 -13.28 -19.20
N GLY A 208 9.18 -13.54 -18.04
CA GLY A 208 7.75 -13.80 -17.93
C GLY A 208 7.35 -15.27 -18.13
N GLU A 209 8.33 -16.21 -18.17
CA GLU A 209 8.04 -17.63 -18.25
C GLU A 209 7.56 -18.16 -16.90
N VAL A 210 6.53 -19.00 -16.90
CA VAL A 210 6.06 -19.66 -15.68
C VAL A 210 7.07 -20.71 -15.24
N LEU A 211 7.66 -20.49 -14.06
CA LEU A 211 8.63 -21.40 -13.45
C LEU A 211 7.95 -22.41 -12.53
N GLU A 212 7.02 -21.95 -11.72
CA GLU A 212 6.31 -22.76 -10.74
C GLU A 212 4.95 -22.16 -10.41
N GLN A 213 3.97 -23.04 -10.15
CA GLN A 213 2.64 -22.67 -9.66
C GLN A 213 2.29 -23.53 -8.45
N ILE A 214 2.04 -22.90 -7.30
CA ILE A 214 1.73 -23.57 -6.05
C ILE A 214 0.31 -23.21 -5.66
N THR A 215 -0.47 -24.22 -5.33
CA THR A 215 -1.88 -24.07 -4.95
C THR A 215 -2.09 -24.28 -3.46
N LEU A 216 -3.18 -23.72 -2.94
CA LEU A 216 -3.69 -24.03 -1.61
C LEU A 216 -4.61 -25.26 -1.65
N PRO A 217 -4.77 -25.99 -0.53
CA PRO A 217 -5.67 -27.15 -0.48
C PRO A 217 -7.13 -26.79 -0.78
N ASP A 218 -7.60 -25.62 -0.32
CA ASP A 218 -8.94 -25.13 -0.61
C ASP A 218 -8.93 -24.14 -1.77
N ARG A 219 -9.61 -24.49 -2.85
CA ARG A 219 -9.75 -23.64 -4.05
C ARG A 219 -10.43 -22.30 -3.80
N HIS A 220 -11.22 -22.16 -2.74
CA HIS A 220 -11.93 -20.93 -2.41
C HIS A 220 -11.04 -19.88 -1.71
N LEU A 221 -9.81 -20.23 -1.36
CA LEU A 221 -8.81 -19.32 -0.84
C LEU A 221 -8.15 -18.52 -1.97
N SER A 222 -8.80 -17.43 -2.37
CA SER A 222 -8.33 -16.56 -3.46
C SER A 222 -7.10 -15.78 -3.03
N ILE A 223 -5.91 -16.09 -3.58
CA ILE A 223 -4.66 -15.37 -3.27
C ILE A 223 -4.76 -13.93 -3.79
N ARG A 224 -4.51 -12.96 -2.92
CA ARG A 224 -4.65 -11.53 -3.22
C ARG A 224 -3.38 -10.74 -2.95
N HIS A 225 -2.99 -10.66 -1.69
CA HIS A 225 -1.89 -9.80 -1.27
C HIS A 225 -0.64 -10.61 -1.00
N LEU A 226 0.49 -10.04 -1.40
CA LEU A 226 1.79 -10.66 -1.28
C LEU A 226 2.74 -9.76 -0.52
N ALA A 227 3.67 -10.38 0.20
CA ALA A 227 4.88 -9.76 0.71
C ALA A 227 6.02 -10.77 0.66
N HIS A 228 7.25 -10.29 0.77
CA HIS A 228 8.42 -11.12 1.01
C HIS A 228 9.24 -10.54 2.18
N ASP A 229 10.03 -11.37 2.78
CA ASP A 229 10.86 -10.99 3.93
C ASP A 229 12.23 -10.40 3.55
N GLY A 230 12.44 -10.14 2.27
CA GLY A 230 13.74 -9.71 1.73
C GLY A 230 14.65 -10.87 1.32
N ASP A 231 14.30 -12.11 1.67
CA ASP A 231 15.01 -13.34 1.31
C ASP A 231 14.09 -14.26 0.49
N ASN A 232 13.95 -15.53 0.84
CA ASN A 232 13.22 -16.53 0.05
C ASN A 232 11.76 -16.74 0.49
N THR A 233 11.33 -16.16 1.60
CA THR A 233 9.97 -16.36 2.12
C THR A 233 8.99 -15.40 1.46
N VAL A 234 7.99 -15.98 0.80
CA VAL A 234 6.83 -15.25 0.26
C VAL A 234 5.62 -15.50 1.14
N LEU A 235 4.91 -14.43 1.45
CA LEU A 235 3.69 -14.42 2.24
C LEU A 235 2.50 -14.15 1.34
N CYS A 236 1.40 -14.88 1.59
CA CYS A 236 0.15 -14.75 0.85
C CYS A 236 -0.99 -14.40 1.79
N GLY A 237 -1.65 -13.30 1.54
CA GLY A 237 -2.95 -12.96 2.13
C GLY A 237 -4.09 -13.36 1.20
N GLN A 238 -5.10 -14.08 1.72
CA GLN A 238 -6.21 -14.61 0.94
C GLN A 238 -7.52 -13.91 1.26
N GLN A 239 -8.46 -14.06 0.34
CA GLN A 239 -9.88 -13.80 0.54
C GLN A 239 -10.65 -15.10 0.32
N TYR A 240 -11.40 -15.53 1.32
CA TYR A 240 -12.21 -16.74 1.22
C TYR A 240 -13.50 -16.49 0.46
N ARG A 241 -13.87 -17.45 -0.40
CA ARG A 241 -15.03 -17.39 -1.30
C ARG A 241 -15.93 -18.63 -1.18
N GLY A 242 -15.70 -19.47 -0.16
CA GLY A 242 -16.49 -20.66 0.13
C GLY A 242 -17.69 -20.37 1.03
N GLN A 243 -18.01 -21.32 1.89
CA GLN A 243 -19.18 -21.22 2.77
C GLN A 243 -18.99 -20.10 3.82
N PRO A 244 -20.05 -19.32 4.12
CA PRO A 244 -19.96 -18.18 5.02
C PRO A 244 -19.57 -18.52 6.46
N ASP A 245 -19.86 -19.74 6.89
CA ASP A 245 -19.63 -20.22 8.25
C ASP A 245 -18.29 -20.98 8.39
N ASP A 246 -17.55 -21.16 7.31
CA ASP A 246 -16.21 -21.75 7.31
C ASP A 246 -15.14 -20.66 7.50
N TYR A 247 -14.21 -20.89 8.42
CA TYR A 247 -13.16 -19.92 8.73
C TYR A 247 -11.77 -20.53 8.56
N PRO A 248 -11.35 -20.81 7.31
CA PRO A 248 -10.02 -21.36 7.03
C PRO A 248 -8.93 -20.33 7.27
N PRO A 249 -7.67 -20.77 7.42
CA PRO A 249 -6.51 -19.88 7.47
C PRO A 249 -6.44 -18.96 6.25
N LEU A 250 -6.34 -17.65 6.49
CA LEU A 250 -6.32 -16.62 5.44
C LEU A 250 -4.91 -16.10 5.13
N VAL A 251 -3.91 -16.62 5.80
CA VAL A 251 -2.50 -16.28 5.57
C VAL A 251 -1.70 -17.57 5.40
N ALA A 252 -0.84 -17.59 4.40
CA ALA A 252 0.07 -18.70 4.16
C ALA A 252 1.46 -18.19 3.80
N MET A 253 2.49 -19.02 3.98
CA MET A 253 3.85 -18.71 3.57
C MET A 253 4.46 -19.84 2.73
N HIS A 254 5.36 -19.45 1.83
CA HIS A 254 6.19 -20.32 1.01
C HIS A 254 7.66 -19.95 1.19
N THR A 255 8.49 -20.92 1.54
CA THR A 255 9.92 -20.71 1.87
C THR A 255 10.86 -21.08 0.72
N GLY A 256 10.39 -20.90 -0.52
CA GLY A 256 11.17 -21.16 -1.74
C GLY A 256 11.07 -22.57 -2.27
N THR A 257 10.60 -23.54 -1.49
CA THR A 257 10.40 -24.93 -1.91
C THR A 257 9.21 -25.56 -1.18
N GLY A 258 8.56 -26.56 -1.82
CA GLY A 258 7.46 -27.31 -1.23
C GLY A 258 6.11 -26.59 -1.30
N PRO A 259 5.11 -27.01 -0.51
CA PRO A 259 3.76 -26.45 -0.56
C PRO A 259 3.69 -25.10 0.19
N LEU A 260 2.66 -24.32 -0.13
CA LEU A 260 2.21 -23.22 0.71
C LEU A 260 1.81 -23.73 2.09
N ARG A 261 2.40 -23.19 3.14
CA ARG A 261 2.12 -23.53 4.53
C ARG A 261 1.16 -22.50 5.14
N PRO A 262 -0.09 -22.87 5.46
CA PRO A 262 -1.01 -22.00 6.17
C PRO A 262 -0.45 -21.63 7.55
N LEU A 263 -0.67 -20.39 7.98
CA LEU A 263 -0.39 -19.95 9.35
C LEU A 263 -1.50 -20.44 10.28
N GLN A 264 -1.20 -20.53 11.57
CA GLN A 264 -2.06 -21.14 12.57
C GLN A 264 -2.74 -20.07 13.44
N ALA A 265 -4.02 -20.27 13.66
CA ALA A 265 -4.84 -19.57 14.64
C ALA A 265 -6.10 -20.41 14.88
N GLU A 266 -6.80 -20.15 15.99
CA GLU A 266 -8.08 -20.80 16.28
C GLU A 266 -9.16 -20.34 15.29
N PRO A 267 -10.19 -21.19 14.98
CA PRO A 267 -11.26 -20.82 14.05
C PRO A 267 -11.96 -19.51 14.40
N GLU A 268 -12.20 -19.24 15.69
CA GLU A 268 -12.81 -18.01 16.19
C GLU A 268 -11.94 -16.78 15.95
N GLN A 269 -10.61 -16.98 15.96
CA GLN A 269 -9.64 -15.92 15.62
C GLN A 269 -9.66 -15.63 14.12
N TRP A 270 -9.71 -16.68 13.27
CA TRP A 270 -9.88 -16.49 11.82
C TRP A 270 -11.20 -15.83 11.47
N ALA A 271 -12.30 -16.15 12.17
CA ALA A 271 -13.61 -15.51 11.97
C ALA A 271 -13.53 -13.97 12.15
N ARG A 272 -12.65 -13.46 13.02
CA ARG A 272 -12.45 -12.03 13.23
C ARG A 272 -11.94 -11.30 11.98
N PHE A 273 -11.25 -11.97 11.06
CA PHE A 273 -10.79 -11.39 9.81
C PHE A 273 -11.89 -11.27 8.74
N ASN A 274 -13.07 -11.79 8.99
CA ASN A 274 -14.23 -11.69 8.08
C ASN A 274 -13.87 -12.06 6.63
N HIS A 275 -13.22 -13.21 6.45
CA HIS A 275 -12.80 -13.79 5.17
C HIS A 275 -11.88 -12.91 4.30
N TYR A 276 -11.19 -11.95 4.89
CA TYR A 276 -10.51 -10.93 4.10
C TYR A 276 -9.18 -10.50 4.71
N ILE A 277 -8.10 -10.67 3.95
CA ILE A 277 -6.81 -10.02 4.22
C ILE A 277 -6.63 -8.90 3.18
N ALA A 278 -6.29 -7.69 3.67
CA ALA A 278 -6.12 -6.50 2.83
C ALA A 278 -4.66 -6.13 2.57
N SER A 279 -3.79 -6.34 3.55
CA SER A 279 -2.37 -6.03 3.44
C SER A 279 -1.58 -6.96 4.33
N ILE A 280 -0.34 -7.26 3.95
CA ILE A 280 0.54 -8.16 4.68
C ILE A 280 1.97 -7.66 4.60
N ALA A 281 2.74 -7.83 5.66
CA ALA A 281 4.16 -7.51 5.72
C ALA A 281 4.89 -8.44 6.69
N ALA A 282 6.21 -8.54 6.58
CA ALA A 282 7.03 -9.29 7.52
C ALA A 282 8.27 -8.51 7.96
N THR A 283 8.66 -8.70 9.21
CA THR A 283 10.00 -8.44 9.73
C THR A 283 10.80 -9.75 9.76
N ASP A 284 11.96 -9.74 10.37
CA ASP A 284 12.77 -10.97 10.55
C ASP A 284 12.04 -12.01 11.40
N GLU A 285 11.27 -11.57 12.41
CA GLU A 285 10.64 -12.44 13.41
C GLU A 285 9.13 -12.58 13.25
N TRP A 286 8.45 -11.55 12.70
CA TRP A 286 7.00 -11.43 12.75
C TRP A 286 6.38 -11.26 11.38
N ILE A 287 5.16 -11.75 11.24
CA ILE A 287 4.27 -11.52 10.08
C ILE A 287 3.05 -10.77 10.58
N LEU A 288 2.67 -9.69 9.92
CA LEU A 288 1.47 -8.92 10.24
C LEU A 288 0.52 -8.87 9.04
N ALA A 289 -0.76 -9.14 9.28
CA ALA A 289 -1.81 -9.03 8.27
C ALA A 289 -3.01 -8.24 8.80
N THR A 290 -3.62 -7.44 7.93
CA THR A 290 -4.74 -6.54 8.26
C THR A 290 -6.04 -6.98 7.61
N SER A 291 -7.17 -6.66 8.27
CA SER A 291 -8.52 -6.87 7.74
C SER A 291 -9.42 -5.67 8.02
N PRO A 292 -9.71 -4.82 7.01
CA PRO A 292 -10.67 -3.73 7.15
C PRO A 292 -12.08 -4.21 7.56
N PRO A 293 -12.69 -5.22 6.88
CA PRO A 293 -14.02 -5.68 7.29
C PRO A 293 -14.04 -6.41 8.64
N GLY A 294 -12.88 -6.97 9.04
CA GLY A 294 -12.70 -7.57 10.38
C GLY A 294 -12.44 -6.55 11.47
N ASN A 295 -12.10 -5.31 11.12
CA ASN A 295 -11.67 -4.27 12.05
C ASN A 295 -10.54 -4.74 12.97
N CYS A 296 -9.58 -5.48 12.42
CA CYS A 296 -8.47 -6.05 13.18
C CYS A 296 -7.20 -6.22 12.35
N TYR A 297 -6.11 -6.47 13.04
CA TYR A 297 -4.89 -7.04 12.48
C TYR A 297 -4.41 -8.18 13.37
N GLY A 298 -3.68 -9.12 12.78
CA GLY A 298 -3.02 -10.22 13.51
C GLY A 298 -1.53 -10.20 13.31
N ILE A 299 -0.79 -10.69 14.32
CA ILE A 299 0.65 -10.88 14.27
C ILE A 299 0.94 -12.35 14.53
N TRP A 300 1.73 -12.95 13.64
CA TRP A 300 2.19 -14.35 13.75
C TRP A 300 3.68 -14.41 13.95
N SER A 301 4.13 -15.40 14.73
CA SER A 301 5.54 -15.78 14.76
C SER A 301 5.95 -16.39 13.43
N LYS A 302 6.95 -15.83 12.75
CA LYS A 302 7.48 -16.37 11.50
C LYS A 302 8.11 -17.75 11.69
N ALA A 303 8.73 -18.00 12.85
CA ALA A 303 9.37 -19.26 13.16
C ALA A 303 8.38 -20.41 13.36
N THR A 304 7.29 -20.18 14.14
CA THR A 304 6.31 -21.24 14.45
C THR A 304 5.11 -21.22 13.51
N GLY A 305 4.76 -20.06 12.94
CA GLY A 305 3.53 -19.83 12.18
C GLY A 305 2.30 -19.64 13.07
N GLU A 306 2.44 -19.52 14.38
CA GLU A 306 1.34 -19.36 15.33
C GLU A 306 0.97 -17.91 15.52
N LEU A 307 -0.33 -17.61 15.66
CA LEU A 307 -0.84 -16.30 16.01
C LEU A 307 -0.42 -15.94 17.43
N VAL A 308 0.24 -14.78 17.60
CA VAL A 308 0.71 -14.27 18.89
C VAL A 308 -0.06 -13.05 19.38
N GLU A 309 -0.65 -12.29 18.46
CA GLU A 309 -1.49 -11.14 18.79
C GLU A 309 -2.64 -11.00 17.79
N LEU A 310 -3.83 -10.68 18.29
CA LEU A 310 -5.00 -10.27 17.50
C LEU A 310 -5.56 -8.98 18.10
N ALA A 311 -5.30 -7.86 17.42
CA ALA A 311 -5.62 -6.54 17.92
C ALA A 311 -6.75 -5.86 17.12
N ALA A 312 -7.57 -5.07 17.80
CA ALA A 312 -8.64 -4.30 17.17
C ALA A 312 -8.11 -2.99 16.58
N LEU A 313 -8.45 -2.74 15.33
CA LEU A 313 -8.21 -1.49 14.63
C LEU A 313 -9.33 -1.27 13.61
N ALA A 314 -10.19 -0.28 13.83
CA ALA A 314 -11.29 0.02 12.93
C ALA A 314 -10.75 0.31 11.52
N ASP A 315 -11.27 -0.42 10.52
CA ASP A 315 -10.85 -0.32 9.12
C ASP A 315 -9.32 -0.47 8.95
N ALA A 316 -8.73 -1.52 9.58
CA ALA A 316 -7.30 -1.83 9.50
C ALA A 316 -6.89 -2.07 8.05
N SER A 317 -6.10 -1.16 7.48
CA SER A 317 -5.86 -1.05 6.03
C SER A 317 -4.45 -1.48 5.62
N GLY A 318 -3.58 -0.56 5.22
CA GLY A 318 -2.24 -0.88 4.75
C GLY A 318 -1.24 -1.17 5.89
N VAL A 319 -0.28 -2.05 5.63
CA VAL A 319 0.88 -2.26 6.50
C VAL A 319 2.17 -2.20 5.71
N VAL A 320 3.18 -1.57 6.28
CA VAL A 320 4.57 -1.56 5.79
C VAL A 320 5.54 -1.78 6.94
N VAL A 321 6.75 -2.24 6.62
CA VAL A 321 7.86 -2.31 7.57
C VAL A 321 8.81 -1.15 7.35
N ARG A 322 9.14 -0.44 8.42
CA ARG A 322 10.15 0.62 8.42
C ARG A 322 10.96 0.56 9.71
N HIS A 323 12.28 0.64 9.59
CA HIS A 323 13.20 0.59 10.76
C HIS A 323 12.93 -0.61 11.68
N GLY A 324 12.59 -1.77 11.11
CA GLY A 324 12.31 -3.00 11.84
C GLY A 324 10.94 -3.05 12.56
N ALA A 325 10.08 -2.05 12.39
CA ALA A 325 8.75 -2.00 12.97
C ALA A 325 7.66 -1.94 11.90
N PHE A 326 6.47 -2.47 12.21
CA PHE A 326 5.30 -2.31 11.36
C PHE A 326 4.69 -0.93 11.57
N GLN A 327 4.31 -0.30 10.47
CA GLN A 327 3.41 0.85 10.46
C GLN A 327 2.11 0.44 9.80
N ILE A 328 1.00 0.61 10.51
CA ILE A 328 -0.32 0.15 10.08
C ILE A 328 -1.22 1.37 9.91
N SER A 329 -1.83 1.50 8.75
CA SER A 329 -2.83 2.53 8.47
C SER A 329 -4.24 2.05 8.74
N SER A 330 -5.16 3.00 8.81
CA SER A 330 -6.58 2.75 9.00
C SER A 330 -7.42 3.76 8.23
N GLY A 331 -8.53 3.30 7.66
CA GLY A 331 -9.52 4.17 7.05
C GLY A 331 -10.18 5.14 8.03
N SER A 332 -10.07 4.89 9.36
CA SER A 332 -10.48 5.82 10.40
C SER A 332 -9.46 6.94 10.67
N GLY A 333 -8.29 6.93 10.01
CA GLY A 333 -7.19 7.87 10.23
C GLY A 333 -6.26 7.49 11.39
N LYS A 334 -6.55 6.41 12.14
CA LYS A 334 -5.64 5.94 13.19
C LYS A 334 -4.44 5.22 12.57
N ILE A 335 -3.25 5.53 13.06
CA ILE A 335 -1.99 4.88 12.69
C ILE A 335 -1.44 4.16 13.89
N ILE A 336 -0.97 2.92 13.70
CA ILE A 336 -0.28 2.13 14.70
C ILE A 336 1.19 1.96 14.27
N LEU A 337 2.10 2.20 15.20
CA LEU A 337 3.49 1.78 15.13
C LEU A 337 3.66 0.58 16.06
N GLN A 338 3.93 -0.59 15.49
CA GLN A 338 4.05 -1.87 16.19
C GLN A 338 5.48 -2.36 16.11
N SER A 339 6.23 -2.29 17.19
CA SER A 339 7.64 -2.69 17.22
C SER A 339 7.83 -4.17 17.54
N ALA A 340 6.93 -4.77 18.30
CA ALA A 340 6.85 -6.20 18.61
C ALA A 340 5.43 -6.52 19.07
N PRO A 341 5.02 -7.80 19.23
CA PRO A 341 3.75 -8.14 19.86
C PRO A 341 3.54 -7.39 21.18
N GLU A 342 2.32 -6.87 21.38
CA GLU A 342 1.91 -6.06 22.56
C GLU A 342 2.65 -4.72 22.75
N LEU A 343 3.61 -4.39 21.89
CA LEU A 343 4.39 -3.14 21.93
C LEU A 343 4.00 -2.20 20.81
N SER A 344 2.87 -1.51 20.99
CA SER A 344 2.35 -0.56 20.01
C SER A 344 2.22 0.86 20.54
N GLN A 345 2.36 1.81 19.64
CA GLN A 345 2.02 3.22 19.83
C GLN A 345 1.00 3.63 18.76
N SER A 346 0.11 4.54 19.10
CA SER A 346 -0.87 5.01 18.13
C SER A 346 -1.02 6.52 18.15
N HIS A 347 -1.33 7.07 16.97
CA HIS A 347 -1.67 8.48 16.81
C HIS A 347 -2.71 8.65 15.69
N MET A 348 -3.24 9.87 15.55
CA MET A 348 -4.19 10.20 14.50
C MET A 348 -3.48 10.89 13.33
N SER A 349 -3.76 10.43 12.14
CA SER A 349 -3.43 11.08 10.88
C SER A 349 -4.61 11.97 10.44
N ASN A 350 -4.33 12.96 9.63
CA ASN A 350 -5.34 13.76 8.94
C ASN A 350 -5.80 13.12 7.61
N VAL A 351 -5.41 11.85 7.35
CA VAL A 351 -5.71 11.11 6.12
C VAL A 351 -6.56 9.89 6.45
N MET A 352 -7.63 9.68 5.69
CA MET A 352 -8.40 8.44 5.69
C MET A 352 -7.83 7.51 4.63
N TRP A 353 -7.02 6.55 5.07
CA TRP A 353 -6.26 5.69 4.19
C TRP A 353 -7.10 4.59 3.55
N ASP A 354 -6.83 4.30 2.28
CA ASP A 354 -7.33 3.08 1.61
C ASP A 354 -6.44 1.87 1.95
N ASN A 355 -6.72 0.73 1.36
CA ASN A 355 -6.20 -0.59 1.75
C ASN A 355 -4.68 -0.72 1.78
N HIS A 356 -3.95 0.09 1.04
CA HIS A 356 -2.49 -0.05 0.91
C HIS A 356 -1.78 1.27 1.06
N TRP A 357 -0.59 1.20 1.61
CA TRP A 357 0.44 2.21 1.49
C TRP A 357 1.80 1.57 1.27
N SER A 358 2.77 2.36 0.84
CA SER A 358 4.14 1.94 0.59
C SER A 358 5.10 2.89 1.29
N ALA A 359 6.21 2.35 1.76
CA ALA A 359 7.29 3.14 2.36
C ALA A 359 8.29 3.59 1.29
N ILE A 360 8.82 4.82 1.46
CA ILE A 360 9.89 5.39 0.63
C ILE A 360 11.24 5.15 1.30
#